data_9859cc64aa5376471d584340e37cae35
#
_entry.id   9859cc64aa5376471d584340e37cae35
#
_cell.length_a   1.000
_cell.length_b   1.000
_cell.length_c   1.000
_cell.angle_alpha   90.00
_cell.angle_beta   90.00
_cell.angle_gamma   90.00
#
_symmetry.space_group_name_H-M   'P 1'
#
loop_
_entity.id
_entity.type
_entity.pdbx_description
1 polymer ?
#
loop_
_entity_poly.entity_id
_entity_poly.type
_entity_poly.pdbx_seq_one_letter_code
_entity_poly.pdbx_strand_id
1 'polypeptide(L)'
;MEIRFGTSDLARTCNCGASIDRRWGKLVGAVIRERLCLLAGTPTLELLSEFSGLLMEPVNLDKQGRFAIAVVSDCSLLVRPDHEPIPLLRNRVLDCTKVKRLVIEEVQGHGR
;
A
#
# COMPACT_ATOMS: atom_id res chain seq x y z
N MET A 1 10.32 2.99 -2.26
CA MET A 1 9.63 2.74 -3.54
C MET A 1 8.94 4.00 -4.02
N GLU A 2 8.74 4.11 -5.31
CA GLU A 2 7.88 5.16 -5.84
C GLU A 2 6.43 4.82 -5.55
N ILE A 3 5.69 5.80 -5.05
CA ILE A 3 4.28 5.63 -4.69
C ILE A 3 3.44 6.57 -5.55
N ARG A 4 2.43 6.02 -6.21
CA ARG A 4 1.43 6.77 -6.96
C ARG A 4 0.06 6.48 -6.37
N PHE A 5 -0.90 7.31 -6.69
CA PHE A 5 -2.28 7.15 -6.21
C PHE A 5 -3.20 6.93 -7.40
N GLY A 6 -4.18 6.05 -7.22
CA GLY A 6 -5.08 5.66 -8.29
C GLY A 6 -6.02 6.76 -8.76
N THR A 7 -6.28 7.76 -7.90
CA THR A 7 -7.13 8.91 -8.26
C THR A 7 -6.48 10.20 -7.80
N SER A 8 -6.82 11.30 -8.46
CA SER A 8 -6.31 12.61 -8.07
C SER A 8 -6.86 13.06 -6.71
N ASP A 9 -8.06 12.64 -6.38
CA ASP A 9 -8.67 12.93 -5.08
C ASP A 9 -7.88 12.29 -3.94
N LEU A 10 -7.53 11.01 -4.10
CA LEU A 10 -6.74 10.29 -3.12
C LEU A 10 -5.34 10.90 -2.99
N ALA A 11 -4.73 11.28 -4.12
CA ALA A 11 -3.42 11.94 -4.12
C ALA A 11 -3.46 13.25 -3.33
N ARG A 12 -4.47 14.08 -3.56
CA ARG A 12 -4.61 15.35 -2.82
C ARG A 12 -4.78 15.12 -1.33
N THR A 13 -5.61 14.14 -0.96
CA THR A 13 -5.85 13.82 0.44
C THR A 13 -4.57 13.35 1.11
N CYS A 14 -3.85 12.43 0.48
CA CYS A 14 -2.67 11.81 1.08
C CYS A 14 -1.43 12.69 1.06
N ASN A 15 -1.41 13.74 0.24
CA ASN A 15 -0.29 14.68 0.21
C ASN A 15 -0.38 15.79 1.26
N CYS A 16 -1.42 15.77 2.10
CA CYS A 16 -1.61 16.75 3.16
C CYS A 16 -2.01 16.04 4.45
N GLY A 17 -1.17 16.12 5.48
CA GLY A 17 -1.43 15.45 6.76
C GLY A 17 -2.75 15.85 7.39
N ALA A 18 -3.13 17.13 7.30
CA ALA A 18 -4.39 17.61 7.84
C ALA A 18 -5.59 16.99 7.10
N SER A 19 -5.47 16.80 5.79
CA SER A 19 -6.53 16.16 5.00
C SER A 19 -6.69 14.69 5.36
N ILE A 20 -5.59 13.99 5.61
CA ILE A 20 -5.61 12.60 6.06
C ILE A 20 -6.37 12.51 7.38
N ASP A 21 -6.04 13.36 8.34
CA ASP A 21 -6.67 13.37 9.66
C ASP A 21 -8.17 13.69 9.58
N ARG A 22 -8.56 14.62 8.71
CA ARG A 22 -9.97 14.94 8.51
C ARG A 22 -10.76 13.78 7.93
N ARG A 23 -10.15 13.03 7.01
CA ARG A 23 -10.85 11.96 6.31
C ARG A 23 -10.97 10.68 7.15
N TRP A 24 -9.93 10.32 7.88
CA TRP A 24 -9.88 9.04 8.60
C TRP A 24 -9.74 9.18 10.11
N GLY A 25 -9.66 10.39 10.63
CA GLY A 25 -9.45 10.64 12.05
C GLY A 25 -7.97 10.66 12.40
N LYS A 26 -7.63 11.28 13.54
CA LYS A 26 -6.23 11.47 13.93
C LYS A 26 -5.48 10.16 14.20
N LEU A 27 -6.14 9.20 14.85
CA LEU A 27 -5.47 7.95 15.21
C LEU A 27 -5.20 7.10 13.97
N VAL A 28 -6.20 6.87 13.15
CA VAL A 28 -6.03 6.12 11.91
C VAL A 28 -5.16 6.90 10.93
N GLY A 29 -5.36 8.21 10.85
CA GLY A 29 -4.56 9.08 9.99
C GLY A 29 -3.07 9.02 10.31
N ALA A 30 -2.71 8.97 11.59
CA ALA A 30 -1.30 8.86 11.99
C ALA A 30 -0.68 7.55 11.47
N VAL A 31 -1.44 6.45 11.54
CA VAL A 31 -0.95 5.16 11.04
C VAL A 31 -0.84 5.18 9.52
N ILE A 32 -1.81 5.78 8.83
CA ILE A 32 -1.76 5.91 7.37
C ILE A 32 -0.51 6.69 6.95
N ARG A 33 -0.23 7.83 7.61
CA ARG A 33 0.97 8.62 7.31
C ARG A 33 2.24 7.80 7.53
N GLU A 34 2.29 7.04 8.61
CA GLU A 34 3.43 6.16 8.91
C GLU A 34 3.62 5.12 7.80
N ARG A 35 2.52 4.48 7.36
CA ARG A 35 2.58 3.48 6.29
C ARG A 35 3.08 4.09 4.98
N LEU A 36 2.59 5.28 4.63
CA LEU A 36 3.03 5.95 3.40
C LEU A 36 4.51 6.29 3.46
N CYS A 37 5.00 6.80 4.59
CA CYS A 37 6.43 7.07 4.78
C CYS A 37 7.26 5.80 4.69
N LEU A 38 6.79 4.73 5.30
CA LEU A 38 7.48 3.44 5.28
C LEU A 38 7.60 2.90 3.86
N LEU A 39 6.51 2.95 3.11
CA LEU A 39 6.51 2.51 1.72
C LEU A 39 7.47 3.33 0.86
N ALA A 40 7.42 4.65 1.01
CA ALA A 40 8.27 5.54 0.24
C ALA A 40 9.75 5.34 0.57
N GLY A 41 10.06 5.04 1.83
CA GLY A 41 11.44 4.87 2.30
C GLY A 41 12.03 3.47 2.09
N THR A 42 11.21 2.50 1.70
CA THR A 42 11.66 1.11 1.51
C THR A 42 11.94 0.87 0.03
N PRO A 43 13.15 0.38 -0.34
CA PRO A 43 13.50 0.22 -1.77
C PRO A 43 12.66 -0.79 -2.54
N THR A 44 12.28 -1.92 -1.90
CA THR A 44 11.50 -2.97 -2.57
C THR A 44 10.45 -3.51 -1.62
N LEU A 45 9.44 -4.15 -2.19
CA LEU A 45 8.39 -4.78 -1.40
C LEU A 45 8.92 -5.92 -0.52
N GLU A 46 9.97 -6.61 -0.99
CA GLU A 46 10.62 -7.65 -0.20
C GLU A 46 11.12 -7.11 1.13
N LEU A 47 11.79 -5.96 1.12
CA LEU A 47 12.30 -5.36 2.34
C LEU A 47 11.19 -4.93 3.29
N LEU A 48 10.08 -4.46 2.76
CA LEU A 48 8.91 -4.15 3.58
C LEU A 48 8.41 -5.40 4.29
N SER A 49 8.31 -6.51 3.57
CA SER A 49 7.88 -7.79 4.13
C SER A 49 8.81 -8.27 5.25
N GLU A 50 10.12 -8.14 5.04
CA GLU A 50 11.10 -8.59 6.03
C GLU A 50 11.07 -7.81 7.33
N PHE A 51 10.86 -6.49 7.27
CA PHE A 51 11.02 -5.64 8.43
C PHE A 51 9.73 -5.34 9.18
N SER A 52 8.58 -5.41 8.52
CA SER A 52 7.37 -4.85 9.10
C SER A 52 6.32 -5.88 9.49
N GLY A 53 6.33 -7.05 8.86
CA GLY A 53 5.27 -8.03 9.06
C GLY A 53 3.91 -7.57 8.54
N LEU A 54 3.88 -6.52 7.73
CA LEU A 54 2.63 -5.94 7.22
C LEU A 54 2.01 -6.72 6.06
N LEU A 55 2.76 -7.66 5.50
CA LEU A 55 2.33 -8.45 4.37
C LEU A 55 2.25 -9.91 4.75
N MET A 56 1.29 -10.62 4.17
CA MET A 56 1.22 -12.06 4.29
C MET A 56 2.16 -12.69 3.25
N GLU A 57 3.03 -13.55 3.71
CA GLU A 57 3.92 -14.31 2.83
C GLU A 57 3.27 -15.67 2.52
N PRO A 58 3.13 -16.05 1.26
CA PRO A 58 3.43 -15.30 0.05
C PRO A 58 2.35 -14.25 -0.27
N VAL A 59 2.72 -13.21 -1.01
CA VAL A 59 1.77 -12.17 -1.39
C VAL A 59 0.93 -12.64 -2.56
N ASN A 60 -0.37 -12.78 -2.35
CA ASN A 60 -1.31 -13.21 -3.37
C ASN A 60 -2.12 -12.02 -3.87
N LEU A 61 -2.16 -11.85 -5.19
CA LEU A 61 -2.90 -10.78 -5.82
C LEU A 61 -4.35 -11.19 -6.04
N ASP A 62 -5.27 -10.23 -5.95
CA ASP A 62 -6.67 -10.46 -6.31
C ASP A 62 -6.82 -10.46 -7.85
N LYS A 63 -8.07 -10.55 -8.32
CA LYS A 63 -8.34 -10.62 -9.78
C LYS A 63 -7.89 -9.38 -10.54
N GLN A 64 -7.79 -8.24 -9.85
CA GLN A 64 -7.34 -6.99 -10.45
C GLN A 64 -5.85 -6.74 -10.22
N GLY A 65 -5.12 -7.70 -9.66
CA GLY A 65 -3.70 -7.56 -9.41
C GLY A 65 -3.37 -6.75 -8.16
N ARG A 66 -4.28 -6.69 -7.19
CA ARG A 66 -4.14 -5.87 -5.99
C ARG A 66 -3.91 -6.74 -4.75
N PHE A 67 -3.33 -6.12 -3.73
CA PHE A 67 -3.17 -6.77 -2.42
C PHE A 67 -3.33 -5.71 -1.33
N ALA A 68 -3.47 -6.15 -0.08
CA ALA A 68 -3.75 -5.25 1.03
C ALA A 68 -2.53 -5.10 1.94
N ILE A 69 -2.30 -3.88 2.42
CA ILE A 69 -1.30 -3.58 3.45
C ILE A 69 -2.06 -3.09 4.67
N ALA A 70 -1.86 -3.76 5.80
CA ALA A 70 -2.59 -3.46 7.02
C ALA A 70 -2.27 -2.07 7.56
N VAL A 71 -3.30 -1.36 8.02
CA VAL A 71 -3.18 -0.09 8.73
C VAL A 71 -3.55 -0.32 10.19
N VAL A 72 -4.83 -0.59 10.44
CA VAL A 72 -5.33 -1.00 11.75
C VAL A 72 -6.27 -2.19 11.55
N SER A 73 -6.86 -2.73 12.61
CA SER A 73 -7.54 -4.03 12.58
C SER A 73 -8.62 -4.16 11.48
N ASP A 74 -9.32 -3.09 11.13
CA ASP A 74 -10.36 -3.14 10.11
C ASP A 74 -10.12 -2.14 8.98
N CYS A 75 -8.87 -1.74 8.79
CA CYS A 75 -8.50 -0.76 7.78
C CYS A 75 -7.22 -1.19 7.09
N SER A 76 -7.19 -1.09 5.78
CA SER A 76 -6.01 -1.44 4.99
C SER A 76 -5.87 -0.53 3.78
N LEU A 77 -4.64 -0.44 3.26
CA LEU A 77 -4.37 0.18 1.97
C LEU A 77 -4.51 -0.88 0.91
N LEU A 78 -5.35 -0.64 -0.08
CA LEU A 78 -5.46 -1.51 -1.24
C LEU A 78 -4.50 -1.00 -2.30
N VAL A 79 -3.52 -1.81 -2.67
CA VAL A 79 -2.43 -1.40 -3.55
C VAL A 79 -2.24 -2.39 -4.68
N ARG A 80 -1.57 -1.95 -5.75
CA ARG A 80 -1.13 -2.85 -6.81
C ARG A 80 0.30 -2.53 -7.21
N PRO A 81 1.07 -3.52 -7.66
CA PRO A 81 2.40 -3.25 -8.20
C PRO A 81 2.29 -2.40 -9.47
N ASP A 82 3.09 -1.35 -9.57
CA ASP A 82 3.07 -0.45 -10.73
C ASP A 82 4.15 -0.88 -11.74
N HIS A 83 3.96 -2.07 -12.28
CA HIS A 83 4.87 -2.69 -13.24
C HIS A 83 4.08 -3.36 -14.36
N GLU A 84 4.59 -3.28 -15.58
CA GLU A 84 3.95 -3.86 -16.76
C GLU A 84 4.99 -4.70 -17.53
N PRO A 85 4.91 -6.03 -17.49
CA PRO A 85 3.95 -6.84 -16.74
C PRO A 85 4.25 -6.89 -15.24
N ILE A 86 3.26 -7.34 -14.46
CA ILE A 86 3.45 -7.54 -13.02
C ILE A 86 4.45 -8.68 -12.81
N PRO A 87 5.50 -8.46 -11.99
CA PRO A 87 6.51 -9.50 -11.78
C PRO A 87 5.97 -10.64 -10.91
N LEU A 88 5.89 -11.83 -11.49
CA LEU A 88 5.37 -13.01 -10.80
C LEU A 88 6.41 -14.13 -10.76
N LEU A 89 6.38 -14.89 -9.68
CA LEU A 89 7.13 -16.11 -9.55
C LEU A 89 6.41 -17.23 -10.33
N ARG A 90 7.05 -18.41 -10.44
CA ARG A 90 6.48 -19.55 -11.18
C ARG A 90 5.10 -19.97 -10.70
N ASN A 91 4.86 -19.85 -9.38
CA ASN A 91 3.58 -20.22 -8.77
C ASN A 91 2.55 -19.08 -8.81
N ARG A 92 2.78 -18.06 -9.62
CA ARG A 92 1.93 -16.87 -9.77
C ARG A 92 1.82 -15.99 -8.53
N VAL A 93 2.68 -16.21 -7.57
CA VAL A 93 2.81 -15.34 -6.41
C VAL A 93 3.67 -14.13 -6.81
N LEU A 94 3.37 -12.96 -6.24
CA LEU A 94 4.09 -11.73 -6.54
C LEU A 94 5.57 -11.87 -6.18
N ASP A 95 6.44 -11.50 -7.13
CA ASP A 95 7.89 -11.46 -6.89
C ASP A 95 8.25 -10.12 -6.23
N CYS A 96 8.23 -10.10 -4.91
CA CYS A 96 8.43 -8.89 -4.13
C CYS A 96 9.82 -8.28 -4.30
N THR A 97 10.81 -9.08 -4.74
CA THR A 97 12.17 -8.57 -4.95
C THR A 97 12.23 -7.59 -6.13
N LYS A 98 11.28 -7.68 -7.03
CA LYS A 98 11.24 -6.85 -8.23
C LYS A 98 10.22 -5.71 -8.17
N VAL A 99 9.48 -5.59 -7.07
CA VAL A 99 8.49 -4.53 -6.92
C VAL A 99 9.16 -3.30 -6.33
N LYS A 100 9.26 -2.26 -7.14
CA LYS A 100 9.91 -0.98 -6.78
C LYS A 100 8.96 0.21 -6.89
N ARG A 101 7.75 0.00 -7.38
CA ARG A 101 6.72 1.03 -7.55
C ARG A 101 5.37 0.44 -7.21
N LEU A 102 4.55 1.23 -6.53
CA LEU A 102 3.20 0.84 -6.14
C LEU A 102 2.20 1.93 -6.49
N VAL A 103 0.98 1.51 -6.80
CA VAL A 103 -0.16 2.42 -6.89
C VAL A 103 -1.07 2.13 -5.71
N ILE A 104 -1.40 3.15 -4.93
CA ILE A 104 -2.39 3.04 -3.86
C ILE A 104 -3.75 3.31 -4.48
N GLU A 105 -4.59 2.27 -4.51
CA GLU A 105 -5.90 2.35 -5.16
C GLU A 105 -6.94 2.96 -4.25
N GLU A 106 -6.94 2.58 -2.97
CA GLU A 106 -7.89 3.12 -2.00
C GLU A 106 -7.49 2.75 -0.57
N VAL A 107 -8.13 3.41 0.39
CA VAL A 107 -8.07 3.06 1.81
C VAL A 107 -9.39 2.39 2.13
N GLN A 108 -9.36 1.11 2.46
CA GLN A 108 -10.55 0.30 2.69
C GLN A 108 -10.90 0.14 4.15
N GLY A 109 -12.18 -0.03 4.43
CA GLY A 109 -12.70 -0.38 5.74
C GLY A 109 -13.04 0.84 6.57
N HIS A 110 -12.18 1.19 7.48
CA HIS A 110 -12.38 2.30 8.40
C HIS A 110 -12.61 3.63 7.66
N GLY A 111 -13.36 4.55 8.25
CA GLY A 111 -13.52 5.90 7.70
C GLY A 111 -14.78 6.10 6.88
N ARG A 112 -15.71 5.27 7.07
CA ARG A 112 -17.03 5.40 6.46
C ARG A 112 -17.74 6.67 6.88
#